data_dc256923093b80724eafb8fc63f979f4
#
_entry.id   dc256923093b80724eafb8fc63f979f4
#
_cell.length_a   1.000
_cell.length_b   1.000
_cell.length_c   1.000
_cell.angle_alpha   90.00
_cell.angle_beta   90.00
_cell.angle_gamma   90.00
#
_symmetry.space_group_name_H-M   'P 1'
#
loop_
_entity.id
_entity.type
_entity.pdbx_description
1 polymer ?
#
loop_
_entity_poly.entity_id
_entity_poly.type
_entity_poly.pdbx_seq_one_letter_code
_entity_poly.pdbx_strand_id
1 'polypeptide(L)'
;MSRDMYRKLNWQGGTPREVSEIVNNLVEGKSNNTGEITLAASGATSTTISDERIGFNSVVLLMPTTATAASTTYAEFPYGAWQDSTTQSAASTTTAYPITFNTVDYESGITLASSSHLTATYAGLYNLQFSFQLSNLANSTEDVDVWFRVNGTDVPKSNSIFGLAPRKSAGNPYHIIASMNFFVLLAATDYVQIMWRASSTDVTIKAQAAQTSPTRPTTPSVIVTMQYVSDGGYSSGLFGGVYISSTTKGSAVITHPANTLTDKTYRYLIVA
;
A
#
# COMPACT_ATOMS: atom_id res chain seq x y z
N MET A 1 -29.01 -23.90 -4.10
CA MET A 1 -29.52 -24.66 -5.25
C MET A 1 -28.69 -25.93 -5.40
N SER A 2 -29.32 -27.07 -5.42
CA SER A 2 -28.64 -28.35 -5.74
C SER A 2 -28.11 -28.22 -7.16
N ARG A 3 -26.80 -28.37 -7.37
CA ARG A 3 -26.23 -28.44 -8.72
C ARG A 3 -26.67 -29.75 -9.34
N ASP A 4 -27.27 -29.69 -10.53
CA ASP A 4 -27.50 -30.86 -11.32
C ASP A 4 -26.15 -31.49 -11.64
N MET A 5 -25.91 -32.66 -11.05
CA MET A 5 -24.69 -33.44 -11.33
C MET A 5 -24.82 -34.05 -12.73
N TYR A 6 -23.86 -33.80 -13.59
CA TYR A 6 -23.82 -34.44 -14.91
C TYR A 6 -23.65 -35.97 -14.69
N ARG A 7 -24.25 -36.73 -15.60
CA ARG A 7 -24.23 -38.19 -15.55
C ARG A 7 -22.79 -38.72 -15.54
N LYS A 8 -22.56 -39.73 -14.72
CA LYS A 8 -21.35 -40.57 -14.72
C LYS A 8 -21.70 -41.94 -15.24
N LEU A 9 -20.77 -42.55 -15.99
CA LEU A 9 -20.89 -43.99 -16.29
C LEU A 9 -20.64 -44.80 -15.03
N ASN A 10 -21.31 -45.95 -14.90
CA ASN A 10 -20.92 -46.96 -13.91
C ASN A 10 -19.59 -47.62 -14.34
N TRP A 11 -18.95 -48.35 -13.44
CA TRP A 11 -17.66 -48.97 -13.72
C TRP A 11 -17.71 -50.04 -14.85
N GLN A 12 -18.89 -50.58 -15.16
CA GLN A 12 -19.10 -51.55 -16.26
C GLN A 12 -19.31 -50.86 -17.62
N GLY A 13 -19.32 -49.55 -17.67
CA GLY A 13 -19.59 -48.78 -18.87
C GLY A 13 -21.07 -48.41 -19.00
N GLY A 14 -21.46 -47.94 -20.18
CA GLY A 14 -22.80 -47.49 -20.51
C GLY A 14 -23.19 -47.79 -21.96
N THR A 15 -24.45 -47.51 -22.29
CA THR A 15 -24.91 -47.55 -23.68
C THR A 15 -24.19 -46.51 -24.54
N PRO A 16 -24.09 -46.69 -25.88
CA PRO A 16 -23.52 -45.71 -26.78
C PRO A 16 -24.13 -44.32 -26.62
N ARG A 17 -25.41 -44.21 -26.30
CA ARG A 17 -26.12 -42.96 -26.06
C ARG A 17 -25.60 -42.25 -24.80
N GLU A 18 -25.41 -43.00 -23.72
CA GLU A 18 -24.89 -42.46 -22.45
C GLU A 18 -23.45 -42.01 -22.61
N VAL A 19 -22.62 -42.75 -23.35
CA VAL A 19 -21.25 -42.33 -23.67
C VAL A 19 -21.26 -41.05 -24.47
N SER A 20 -22.09 -40.97 -25.52
CA SER A 20 -22.21 -39.77 -26.35
C SER A 20 -22.67 -38.56 -25.54
N GLU A 21 -23.63 -38.73 -24.63
CA GLU A 21 -24.09 -37.65 -23.77
C GLU A 21 -22.95 -37.11 -22.86
N ILE A 22 -22.17 -38.01 -22.26
CA ILE A 22 -21.04 -37.59 -21.40
C ILE A 22 -19.94 -36.92 -22.22
N VAL A 23 -19.60 -37.48 -23.39
CA VAL A 23 -18.59 -36.87 -24.28
C VAL A 23 -19.04 -35.47 -24.72
N ASN A 24 -20.28 -35.31 -25.16
CA ASN A 24 -20.81 -34.01 -25.57
C ASN A 24 -20.80 -33.01 -24.42
N ASN A 25 -21.23 -33.42 -23.23
CA ASN A 25 -21.15 -32.57 -22.04
C ASN A 25 -19.72 -32.12 -21.74
N LEU A 26 -18.75 -33.03 -21.84
CA LEU A 26 -17.33 -32.73 -21.63
C LEU A 26 -16.80 -31.75 -22.69
N VAL A 27 -17.13 -31.95 -23.98
CA VAL A 27 -16.74 -31.05 -25.04
C VAL A 27 -17.36 -29.66 -24.89
N GLU A 28 -18.58 -29.59 -24.37
CA GLU A 28 -19.26 -28.34 -24.05
C GLU A 28 -18.78 -27.69 -22.72
N GLY A 29 -17.73 -28.23 -22.10
CA GLY A 29 -17.16 -27.72 -20.84
C GLY A 29 -18.02 -28.01 -19.59
N LYS A 30 -19.04 -28.87 -19.70
CA LYS A 30 -19.89 -29.28 -18.59
C LYS A 30 -19.18 -30.37 -17.79
N SER A 31 -18.68 -30.01 -16.62
CA SER A 31 -17.96 -30.97 -15.76
C SER A 31 -18.44 -30.89 -14.32
N ASN A 32 -18.24 -32.02 -13.58
CA ASN A 32 -18.61 -32.12 -12.17
C ASN A 32 -17.50 -31.65 -11.23
N ASN A 33 -16.39 -31.14 -11.73
CA ASN A 33 -15.20 -30.79 -10.95
C ASN A 33 -15.19 -29.34 -10.45
N THR A 34 -16.33 -28.67 -10.43
CA THR A 34 -16.48 -27.31 -9.92
C THR A 34 -17.25 -27.27 -8.61
N GLY A 35 -17.00 -26.26 -7.79
CA GLY A 35 -17.72 -26.02 -6.54
C GLY A 35 -17.81 -24.53 -6.23
N GLU A 36 -18.41 -24.20 -5.08
CA GLU A 36 -18.52 -22.84 -4.57
C GLU A 36 -18.17 -22.83 -3.09
N ILE A 37 -17.48 -21.81 -2.63
CA ILE A 37 -17.06 -21.62 -1.24
C ILE A 37 -17.16 -20.14 -0.87
N THR A 38 -17.70 -19.85 0.30
CA THR A 38 -17.64 -18.52 0.92
C THR A 38 -16.56 -18.55 2.00
N LEU A 39 -15.72 -17.53 2.03
CA LEU A 39 -14.65 -17.45 3.01
C LEU A 39 -15.21 -17.36 4.43
N ALA A 40 -14.59 -18.07 5.36
CA ALA A 40 -14.92 -18.02 6.77
C ALA A 40 -14.80 -16.58 7.31
N ALA A 41 -15.76 -16.17 8.14
CA ALA A 41 -15.85 -14.84 8.74
C ALA A 41 -15.23 -14.81 10.15
N SER A 42 -15.58 -13.77 10.93
CA SER A 42 -15.15 -13.59 12.31
C SER A 42 -13.64 -13.47 12.53
N GLY A 43 -12.96 -12.81 11.58
CA GLY A 43 -11.51 -12.61 11.65
C GLY A 43 -10.69 -13.80 11.16
N ALA A 44 -11.33 -14.82 10.55
CA ALA A 44 -10.63 -15.98 10.02
C ALA A 44 -9.62 -15.59 8.93
N THR A 45 -8.48 -16.26 8.90
CA THR A 45 -7.41 -16.11 7.90
C THR A 45 -7.29 -17.35 7.01
N SER A 46 -8.15 -18.35 7.23
CA SER A 46 -8.22 -19.56 6.42
C SER A 46 -9.64 -20.09 6.30
N THR A 47 -9.91 -20.77 5.19
CA THR A 47 -11.17 -21.45 4.91
C THR A 47 -10.89 -22.83 4.32
N THR A 48 -11.55 -23.86 4.80
CA THR A 48 -11.38 -25.21 4.28
C THR A 48 -12.46 -25.55 3.26
N ILE A 49 -12.05 -25.95 2.07
CA ILE A 49 -12.92 -26.63 1.10
C ILE A 49 -12.96 -28.11 1.48
N SER A 50 -14.14 -28.64 1.73
CA SER A 50 -14.35 -30.07 1.92
C SER A 50 -15.01 -30.67 0.67
N ASP A 51 -14.25 -31.43 -0.12
CA ASP A 51 -14.69 -32.00 -1.38
C ASP A 51 -13.94 -33.31 -1.66
N GLU A 52 -14.65 -34.42 -1.73
CA GLU A 52 -14.09 -35.77 -1.90
C GLU A 52 -13.25 -35.94 -3.17
N ARG A 53 -13.41 -35.03 -4.16
CA ARG A 53 -12.68 -35.05 -5.42
C ARG A 53 -11.24 -34.48 -5.29
N ILE A 54 -10.94 -33.82 -4.17
CA ILE A 54 -9.61 -33.28 -3.91
C ILE A 54 -8.71 -34.45 -3.45
N GLY A 55 -7.55 -34.57 -4.10
CA GLY A 55 -6.46 -35.47 -3.72
C GLY A 55 -5.21 -34.66 -3.30
N PHE A 56 -4.18 -35.39 -2.86
CA PHE A 56 -2.92 -34.75 -2.42
C PHE A 56 -2.22 -33.93 -3.49
N ASN A 57 -2.39 -34.26 -4.76
CA ASN A 57 -1.76 -33.59 -5.89
C ASN A 57 -2.76 -32.77 -6.73
N SER A 58 -4.01 -32.61 -6.24
CA SER A 58 -5.00 -31.82 -6.97
C SER A 58 -4.62 -30.36 -7.01
N VAL A 59 -4.80 -29.73 -8.17
CA VAL A 59 -4.77 -28.27 -8.34
C VAL A 59 -6.17 -27.73 -8.15
N VAL A 60 -6.35 -26.80 -7.24
CA VAL A 60 -7.62 -26.11 -7.00
C VAL A 60 -7.49 -24.65 -7.46
N LEU A 61 -8.22 -24.30 -8.50
CA LEU A 61 -8.26 -22.94 -9.05
C LEU A 61 -9.45 -22.18 -8.45
N LEU A 62 -9.22 -20.96 -7.99
CA LEU A 62 -10.24 -20.09 -7.39
C LEU A 62 -10.60 -18.95 -8.35
N MET A 63 -11.89 -18.68 -8.47
CA MET A 63 -12.41 -17.53 -9.21
C MET A 63 -13.38 -16.75 -8.31
N PRO A 64 -13.17 -15.47 -8.05
CA PRO A 64 -14.10 -14.65 -7.27
C PRO A 64 -15.43 -14.49 -8.03
N THR A 65 -16.56 -14.58 -7.32
CA THR A 65 -17.91 -14.44 -7.88
C THR A 65 -18.69 -13.28 -7.27
N THR A 66 -18.15 -12.64 -6.23
CA THR A 66 -18.70 -11.40 -5.66
C THR A 66 -17.71 -10.25 -5.82
N ALA A 67 -18.18 -9.01 -5.86
CA ALA A 67 -17.33 -7.82 -5.96
C ALA A 67 -16.35 -7.73 -4.78
N THR A 68 -16.80 -8.08 -3.58
CA THR A 68 -15.99 -8.12 -2.36
C THR A 68 -14.92 -9.22 -2.40
N ALA A 69 -15.21 -10.38 -3.02
CA ALA A 69 -14.20 -11.41 -3.27
C ALA A 69 -13.17 -10.93 -4.30
N ALA A 70 -13.61 -10.28 -5.37
CA ALA A 70 -12.72 -9.75 -6.40
C ALA A 70 -11.79 -8.68 -5.84
N SER A 71 -12.28 -7.75 -5.02
CA SER A 71 -11.45 -6.72 -4.37
C SER A 71 -10.44 -7.29 -3.38
N THR A 72 -10.73 -8.44 -2.75
CA THR A 72 -9.80 -9.11 -1.83
C THR A 72 -8.63 -9.78 -2.57
N THR A 73 -8.82 -10.07 -3.86
CA THR A 73 -7.79 -10.70 -4.70
C THR A 73 -6.74 -9.69 -5.20
N TYR A 74 -7.09 -8.40 -5.22
CA TYR A 74 -6.20 -7.31 -5.62
C TYR A 74 -5.88 -6.45 -4.40
N ALA A 75 -4.63 -6.42 -3.97
CA ALA A 75 -4.17 -5.51 -2.93
C ALA A 75 -4.13 -4.08 -3.48
N GLU A 76 -4.74 -3.13 -2.78
CA GLU A 76 -4.44 -1.72 -3.01
C GLU A 76 -3.04 -1.42 -2.47
N PHE A 77 -2.16 -0.90 -3.34
CA PHE A 77 -0.83 -0.48 -2.91
C PHE A 77 -0.96 0.74 -1.98
N PRO A 78 -0.30 0.73 -0.81
CA PRO A 78 -0.30 1.87 0.09
C PRO A 78 0.26 3.13 -0.58
N TYR A 79 -0.41 4.25 -0.37
CA TYR A 79 0.01 5.57 -0.84
C TYR A 79 -0.50 6.66 0.09
N GLY A 80 0.12 7.83 -0.02
CA GLY A 80 -0.37 9.02 0.63
C GLY A 80 0.27 10.29 0.08
N ALA A 81 -0.41 11.41 0.32
CA ALA A 81 0.05 12.76 0.00
C ALA A 81 -0.37 13.70 1.13
N TRP A 82 0.58 14.50 1.60
CA TRP A 82 0.38 15.43 2.70
C TRP A 82 1.06 16.75 2.40
N GLN A 83 0.52 17.81 2.97
CA GLN A 83 1.08 19.16 2.85
C GLN A 83 0.94 19.93 4.15
N ASP A 84 1.70 21.04 4.25
CA ASP A 84 1.53 22.02 5.32
C ASP A 84 1.35 23.42 4.70
N SER A 85 0.26 24.07 5.05
CA SER A 85 -0.08 25.43 4.60
C SER A 85 0.50 26.53 5.49
N THR A 86 1.28 26.16 6.53
CA THR A 86 1.91 27.10 7.48
C THR A 86 3.42 27.16 7.25
N THR A 87 4.03 28.28 7.61
CA THR A 87 5.49 28.44 7.59
C THR A 87 6.11 27.71 8.77
N GLN A 88 7.12 26.88 8.53
CA GLN A 88 7.88 26.19 9.56
C GLN A 88 9.22 26.92 9.79
N SER A 89 9.55 27.16 11.05
CA SER A 89 10.75 27.88 11.45
C SER A 89 11.55 27.09 12.49
N ALA A 90 12.88 27.11 12.39
CA ALA A 90 13.76 26.55 13.40
C ALA A 90 13.99 27.58 14.51
N ALA A 91 13.68 27.24 15.76
CA ALA A 91 13.94 28.10 16.90
C ALA A 91 15.44 28.10 17.30
N SER A 92 16.21 27.11 16.86
CA SER A 92 17.63 26.92 17.18
C SER A 92 18.36 26.31 15.99
N THR A 93 19.60 26.71 15.79
CA THR A 93 20.50 26.16 14.75
C THR A 93 21.16 24.85 15.15
N THR A 94 21.03 24.41 16.40
CA THR A 94 21.63 23.19 16.94
C THR A 94 20.62 22.09 17.23
N THR A 95 19.33 22.34 16.93
CA THR A 95 18.24 21.42 17.16
C THR A 95 17.67 20.92 15.83
N ALA A 96 17.42 19.61 15.76
CA ALA A 96 16.70 19.00 14.65
C ALA A 96 15.18 19.10 14.90
N TYR A 97 14.45 19.46 13.87
CA TYR A 97 12.98 19.58 13.92
C TYR A 97 12.35 18.57 12.94
N PRO A 98 11.25 17.93 13.30
CA PRO A 98 10.48 17.19 12.32
C PRO A 98 9.72 18.16 11.41
N ILE A 99 9.61 17.79 10.15
CA ILE A 99 8.64 18.41 9.23
C ILE A 99 7.24 18.04 9.70
N THR A 100 6.36 19.04 9.76
CA THR A 100 4.96 18.87 10.15
C THR A 100 4.04 18.99 8.94
N PHE A 101 2.87 18.36 9.07
CA PHE A 101 1.80 18.37 8.09
C PHE A 101 0.49 18.75 8.76
N ASN A 102 -0.30 19.61 8.15
CA ASN A 102 -1.61 20.02 8.64
C ASN A 102 -2.76 19.63 7.70
N THR A 103 -2.45 19.05 6.56
CA THR A 103 -3.43 18.64 5.56
C THR A 103 -3.08 17.25 5.03
N VAL A 104 -4.06 16.38 4.98
CA VAL A 104 -4.03 15.09 4.30
C VAL A 104 -4.79 15.23 3.00
N ASP A 105 -4.11 15.11 1.87
CA ASP A 105 -4.76 15.14 0.56
C ASP A 105 -5.32 13.76 0.20
N TYR A 106 -4.50 12.73 0.38
CA TYR A 106 -4.85 11.32 0.14
C TYR A 106 -4.09 10.43 1.11
N GLU A 107 -4.73 9.36 1.60
CA GLU A 107 -4.03 8.28 2.31
C GLU A 107 -4.78 6.95 2.17
N SER A 108 -4.02 5.88 1.95
CA SER A 108 -4.48 4.50 1.97
C SER A 108 -3.32 3.61 2.38
N GLY A 109 -3.46 2.88 3.50
CA GLY A 109 -2.40 2.01 4.02
C GLY A 109 -1.14 2.73 4.52
N ILE A 110 -1.11 4.06 4.49
CA ILE A 110 -0.15 4.93 5.17
C ILE A 110 -0.96 6.02 5.86
N THR A 111 -0.72 6.29 7.13
CA THR A 111 -1.50 7.26 7.92
C THR A 111 -0.60 8.32 8.55
N LEU A 112 -1.08 9.56 8.58
CA LEU A 112 -0.42 10.64 9.31
C LEU A 112 -0.78 10.58 10.80
N ALA A 113 0.22 10.45 11.66
CA ALA A 113 0.08 10.55 13.12
C ALA A 113 1.01 11.62 13.68
N SER A 114 0.64 12.20 14.82
CA SER A 114 1.44 13.21 15.53
C SER A 114 1.96 14.35 14.64
N SER A 115 1.21 14.72 13.61
CA SER A 115 1.51 15.76 12.61
C SER A 115 2.80 15.55 11.80
N SER A 116 3.60 14.49 12.04
CA SER A 116 4.90 14.28 11.40
C SER A 116 5.26 12.82 11.17
N HIS A 117 4.49 11.89 11.69
CA HIS A 117 4.72 10.45 11.56
C HIS A 117 3.93 9.91 10.38
N LEU A 118 4.61 9.49 9.33
CA LEU A 118 4.00 8.76 8.21
C LEU A 118 4.11 7.27 8.54
N THR A 119 3.03 6.68 9.05
CA THR A 119 2.99 5.33 9.60
C THR A 119 2.52 4.33 8.55
N ALA A 120 3.34 3.32 8.26
CA ALA A 120 3.04 2.27 7.30
C ALA A 120 2.19 1.16 7.94
N THR A 121 1.05 0.82 7.34
CA THR A 121 0.23 -0.32 7.78
C THR A 121 0.89 -1.65 7.44
N TYR A 122 1.59 -1.71 6.32
CA TYR A 122 2.20 -2.93 5.79
C TYR A 122 3.73 -2.79 5.73
N ALA A 123 4.43 -3.89 5.97
CA ALA A 123 5.87 -3.94 5.77
C ALA A 123 6.22 -3.84 4.28
N GLY A 124 7.31 -3.15 3.95
CA GLY A 124 7.75 -3.04 2.56
C GLY A 124 8.73 -1.91 2.31
N LEU A 125 9.15 -1.82 1.06
CA LEU A 125 9.94 -0.72 0.53
C LEU A 125 9.02 0.38 0.03
N TYR A 126 9.19 1.58 0.55
CA TYR A 126 8.40 2.75 0.20
C TYR A 126 9.25 3.79 -0.51
N ASN A 127 8.68 4.44 -1.51
CA ASN A 127 9.25 5.62 -2.16
C ASN A 127 8.65 6.87 -1.52
N LEU A 128 9.49 7.70 -0.91
CA LEU A 128 9.12 8.96 -0.29
C LEU A 128 9.72 10.10 -1.09
N GLN A 129 8.92 11.08 -1.46
CA GLN A 129 9.32 12.28 -2.19
C GLN A 129 8.83 13.50 -1.45
N PHE A 130 9.66 14.54 -1.41
CA PHE A 130 9.24 15.81 -0.83
C PHE A 130 9.65 17.02 -1.70
N SER A 131 8.97 18.12 -1.45
CA SER A 131 9.26 19.43 -2.00
C SER A 131 9.06 20.49 -0.91
N PHE A 132 10.13 21.22 -0.55
CA PHE A 132 10.12 22.29 0.45
C PHE A 132 10.34 23.64 -0.21
N GLN A 133 9.59 24.65 0.21
CA GLN A 133 9.76 26.04 -0.19
C GLN A 133 10.75 26.73 0.76
N LEU A 134 12.06 26.54 0.56
CA LEU A 134 13.07 27.16 1.42
C LEU A 134 13.19 28.67 1.13
N SER A 135 13.33 29.42 2.21
CA SER A 135 13.46 30.90 2.20
C SER A 135 14.58 31.33 3.13
N ASN A 136 15.56 32.08 2.63
CA ASN A 136 16.65 32.65 3.42
C ASN A 136 16.53 34.18 3.49
N LEU A 137 16.36 34.70 4.72
CA LEU A 137 16.33 36.15 4.99
C LEU A 137 17.66 36.64 5.59
N ALA A 138 18.62 35.76 5.90
CA ALA A 138 19.96 36.12 6.36
C ALA A 138 20.76 36.84 5.28
N ASN A 139 21.74 37.64 5.69
CA ASN A 139 22.68 38.35 4.81
C ASN A 139 23.90 37.49 4.42
N SER A 140 23.85 36.21 4.68
CA SER A 140 24.88 35.20 4.45
C SER A 140 24.31 34.00 3.71
N THR A 141 25.20 33.19 3.13
CA THR A 141 24.87 31.86 2.65
C THR A 141 24.53 30.98 3.84
N GLU A 142 23.46 30.21 3.73
CA GLU A 142 22.99 29.32 4.80
C GLU A 142 22.77 27.91 4.25
N ASP A 143 22.88 26.92 5.14
CA ASP A 143 22.67 25.53 4.80
C ASP A 143 21.44 24.98 5.53
N VAL A 144 20.72 24.09 4.85
CA VAL A 144 19.64 23.29 5.41
C VAL A 144 19.99 21.81 5.26
N ASP A 145 20.15 21.14 6.38
CA ASP A 145 20.26 19.69 6.44
C ASP A 145 18.87 19.07 6.44
N VAL A 146 18.66 18.04 5.64
CA VAL A 146 17.41 17.25 5.60
C VAL A 146 17.76 15.77 5.57
N TRP A 147 17.17 15.00 6.50
CA TRP A 147 17.36 13.55 6.59
C TRP A 147 16.09 12.81 7.04
N PHE A 148 16.14 11.50 7.04
CA PHE A 148 15.02 10.67 7.46
C PHE A 148 15.27 10.03 8.82
N ARG A 149 14.19 9.80 9.56
CA ARG A 149 14.18 9.13 10.86
C ARG A 149 13.07 8.09 10.87
N VAL A 150 13.40 6.88 11.28
CA VAL A 150 12.43 5.78 11.43
C VAL A 150 12.36 5.41 12.90
N ASN A 151 11.15 5.40 13.46
CA ASN A 151 10.89 5.05 14.87
C ASN A 151 11.82 5.79 15.85
N GLY A 152 12.05 7.09 15.61
CA GLY A 152 12.92 7.92 16.45
C GLY A 152 14.43 7.77 16.21
N THR A 153 14.87 6.88 15.31
CA THR A 153 16.29 6.66 14.97
C THR A 153 16.61 7.22 13.59
N ASP A 154 17.68 8.01 13.50
CA ASP A 154 18.12 8.61 12.24
C ASP A 154 18.61 7.53 11.26
N VAL A 155 18.13 7.59 10.01
CA VAL A 155 18.54 6.65 8.96
C VAL A 155 19.94 7.01 8.48
N PRO A 156 20.93 6.11 8.59
CA PRO A 156 22.30 6.39 8.16
C PRO A 156 22.37 6.74 6.67
N LYS A 157 23.19 7.75 6.33
CA LYS A 157 23.44 8.19 4.94
C LYS A 157 22.23 8.79 4.23
N SER A 158 21.20 9.20 4.97
CA SER A 158 20.00 9.86 4.40
C SER A 158 20.08 11.40 4.40
N ASN A 159 21.11 11.99 5.01
CA ASN A 159 21.26 13.44 5.06
C ASN A 159 21.62 14.03 3.69
N SER A 160 20.97 15.13 3.35
CA SER A 160 21.27 15.98 2.20
C SER A 160 21.35 17.43 2.65
N ILE A 161 22.27 18.19 2.07
CA ILE A 161 22.50 19.60 2.40
C ILE A 161 22.06 20.46 1.21
N PHE A 162 21.19 21.44 1.50
CA PHE A 162 20.72 22.42 0.55
C PHE A 162 21.31 23.78 0.90
N GLY A 163 22.22 24.27 0.07
CA GLY A 163 22.83 25.61 0.21
C GLY A 163 21.90 26.70 -0.31
N LEU A 164 21.68 27.74 0.49
CA LEU A 164 20.89 28.91 0.13
C LEU A 164 21.77 30.17 0.00
N ALA A 165 21.65 30.89 -1.10
CA ALA A 165 22.30 32.18 -1.25
C ALA A 165 21.76 33.21 -0.22
N PRO A 166 22.53 34.31 0.05
CA PRO A 166 22.03 35.40 0.89
C PRO A 166 20.73 35.99 0.34
N ARG A 167 19.97 36.65 1.21
CA ARG A 167 18.79 37.44 0.78
C ARG A 167 19.12 38.40 -0.37
N LYS A 168 18.14 38.66 -1.24
CA LYS A 168 18.31 39.58 -2.39
C LYS A 168 18.53 41.03 -1.95
N SER A 169 17.85 41.46 -0.89
CA SER A 169 17.98 42.77 -0.25
C SER A 169 17.31 42.76 1.13
N ALA A 170 17.39 43.82 1.92
CA ALA A 170 16.71 43.91 3.21
C ALA A 170 15.21 43.64 3.04
N GLY A 171 14.68 42.67 3.81
CA GLY A 171 13.28 42.26 3.75
C GLY A 171 12.88 41.45 2.51
N ASN A 172 13.80 41.17 1.57
CA ASN A 172 13.51 40.43 0.36
C ASN A 172 14.31 39.11 0.31
N PRO A 173 13.75 37.99 0.72
CA PRO A 173 14.47 36.74 0.88
C PRO A 173 14.90 36.10 -0.44
N TYR A 174 15.89 35.22 -0.36
CA TYR A 174 16.19 34.23 -1.40
C TYR A 174 15.27 33.04 -1.24
N HIS A 175 14.76 32.48 -2.34
CA HIS A 175 13.90 31.30 -2.36
C HIS A 175 14.49 30.22 -3.26
N ILE A 176 14.36 28.97 -2.81
CA ILE A 176 14.69 27.78 -3.59
C ILE A 176 13.72 26.65 -3.20
N ILE A 177 13.46 25.76 -4.16
CA ILE A 177 12.76 24.52 -3.89
C ILE A 177 13.80 23.45 -3.60
N ALA A 178 13.76 22.87 -2.39
CA ALA A 178 14.51 21.68 -2.05
C ALA A 178 13.61 20.47 -2.28
N SER A 179 14.06 19.52 -3.08
CA SER A 179 13.31 18.30 -3.35
C SER A 179 14.25 17.11 -3.35
N MET A 180 13.75 15.98 -2.88
CA MET A 180 14.47 14.72 -2.87
C MET A 180 13.50 13.55 -2.98
N ASN A 181 14.03 12.46 -3.54
CA ASN A 181 13.39 11.16 -3.57
C ASN A 181 14.24 10.19 -2.75
N PHE A 182 13.62 9.39 -1.89
CA PHE A 182 14.31 8.43 -1.03
C PHE A 182 13.50 7.15 -0.89
N PHE A 183 14.19 6.01 -0.94
CA PHE A 183 13.59 4.72 -0.63
C PHE A 183 13.82 4.37 0.84
N VAL A 184 12.76 4.07 1.56
CA VAL A 184 12.81 3.65 2.95
C VAL A 184 12.16 2.28 3.12
N LEU A 185 12.85 1.39 3.83
CA LEU A 185 12.34 0.07 4.19
C LEU A 185 11.68 0.18 5.57
N LEU A 186 10.40 -0.19 5.67
CA LEU A 186 9.61 -0.12 6.88
C LEU A 186 9.01 -1.48 7.21
N ALA A 187 9.01 -1.86 8.48
CA ALA A 187 8.16 -2.94 8.99
C ALA A 187 6.71 -2.45 9.12
N ALA A 188 5.77 -3.37 9.30
CA ALA A 188 4.39 -3.00 9.60
C ALA A 188 4.34 -2.20 10.93
N THR A 189 3.59 -1.11 10.94
CA THR A 189 3.46 -0.14 12.03
C THR A 189 4.67 0.77 12.28
N ASP A 190 5.76 0.63 11.54
CA ASP A 190 6.84 1.62 11.56
C ASP A 190 6.36 2.96 11.01
N TYR A 191 6.94 4.03 11.53
CA TYR A 191 6.76 5.37 10.97
C TYR A 191 8.06 5.98 10.51
N VAL A 192 7.99 6.79 9.46
CA VAL A 192 9.09 7.63 8.99
C VAL A 192 8.76 9.10 9.23
N GLN A 193 9.77 9.89 9.61
CA GLN A 193 9.73 11.34 9.72
C GLN A 193 10.80 11.92 8.79
N ILE A 194 10.50 13.10 8.24
CA ILE A 194 11.51 13.94 7.59
C ILE A 194 11.99 14.94 8.64
N MET A 195 13.29 14.94 8.89
CA MET A 195 13.93 15.84 9.84
C MET A 195 14.66 16.95 9.10
N TRP A 196 14.71 18.12 9.69
CA TRP A 196 15.47 19.23 9.14
C TRP A 196 16.18 20.05 10.21
N ARG A 197 17.23 20.73 9.82
CA ARG A 197 17.96 21.71 10.61
C ARG A 197 18.43 22.82 9.68
N ALA A 198 18.41 24.06 10.13
CA ALA A 198 18.99 25.20 9.39
C ALA A 198 20.22 25.76 10.13
N SER A 199 21.18 26.30 9.40
CA SER A 199 22.36 26.99 9.95
C SER A 199 22.03 28.37 10.53
N SER A 200 20.86 28.93 10.18
CA SER A 200 20.36 30.22 10.68
C SER A 200 18.88 30.16 11.00
N THR A 201 18.42 30.87 12.02
CA THR A 201 17.00 31.05 12.34
C THR A 201 16.25 31.95 11.36
N ASP A 202 16.97 32.67 10.48
CA ASP A 202 16.42 33.43 9.38
C ASP A 202 16.03 32.55 8.16
N VAL A 203 16.34 31.27 8.23
CA VAL A 203 15.90 30.29 7.24
C VAL A 203 14.58 29.65 7.68
N THR A 204 13.62 29.61 6.75
CA THR A 204 12.29 29.04 6.98
C THR A 204 11.88 28.14 5.83
N ILE A 205 10.97 27.21 6.10
CA ILE A 205 10.21 26.50 5.08
C ILE A 205 8.90 27.27 4.90
N LYS A 206 8.79 28.03 3.81
CA LYS A 206 7.87 29.16 3.66
C LYS A 206 6.56 28.78 2.98
N ALA A 207 5.43 28.92 3.66
CA ALA A 207 4.13 28.98 3.00
C ALA A 207 3.82 30.38 2.50
N GLN A 208 3.04 30.48 1.40
CA GLN A 208 2.59 31.75 0.86
C GLN A 208 1.08 31.74 0.65
N ALA A 209 0.44 32.86 1.00
CA ALA A 209 -0.99 33.03 0.78
C ALA A 209 -1.34 33.08 -0.72
N ALA A 210 -2.60 32.80 -1.04
CA ALA A 210 -3.14 33.04 -2.38
C ALA A 210 -2.98 34.52 -2.78
N GLN A 211 -2.82 34.74 -4.07
CA GLN A 211 -2.67 36.09 -4.64
C GLN A 211 -3.79 36.33 -5.64
N THR A 212 -4.19 37.60 -5.79
CA THR A 212 -5.28 37.99 -6.70
C THR A 212 -4.81 38.65 -7.97
N SER A 213 -3.56 39.18 -8.02
CA SER A 213 -3.02 39.85 -9.20
C SER A 213 -1.53 39.48 -9.44
N PRO A 214 -1.23 38.55 -10.34
CA PRO A 214 -2.15 37.60 -10.99
C PRO A 214 -2.75 36.65 -10.00
N THR A 215 -3.91 36.05 -10.32
CA THR A 215 -4.52 35.04 -9.47
C THR A 215 -3.62 33.80 -9.41
N ARG A 216 -3.24 33.38 -8.20
CA ARG A 216 -2.55 32.11 -7.93
C ARG A 216 -3.05 31.51 -6.61
N PRO A 217 -3.06 30.18 -6.48
CA PRO A 217 -3.42 29.54 -5.21
C PRO A 217 -2.36 29.78 -4.13
N THR A 218 -2.65 29.33 -2.92
CA THR A 218 -1.69 29.23 -1.83
C THR A 218 -0.52 28.33 -2.23
N THR A 219 0.67 28.63 -1.71
CA THR A 219 1.84 27.77 -1.84
C THR A 219 2.08 27.11 -0.50
N PRO A 220 1.91 25.77 -0.37
CA PRO A 220 2.27 25.06 0.85
C PRO A 220 3.77 25.20 1.12
N SER A 221 4.15 25.19 2.40
CA SER A 221 5.58 25.17 2.78
C SER A 221 6.23 23.85 2.39
N VAL A 222 5.48 22.76 2.49
CA VAL A 222 5.92 21.42 2.17
C VAL A 222 4.80 20.63 1.47
N ILE A 223 5.21 19.80 0.51
CA ILE A 223 4.39 18.75 -0.10
C ILE A 223 5.20 17.47 -0.01
N VAL A 224 4.56 16.40 0.45
CA VAL A 224 5.16 15.07 0.56
C VAL A 224 4.24 14.04 -0.05
N THR A 225 4.81 13.11 -0.77
CA THR A 225 4.13 11.89 -1.24
C THR A 225 4.91 10.67 -0.81
N MET A 226 4.20 9.61 -0.48
CA MET A 226 4.78 8.32 -0.14
C MET A 226 3.96 7.22 -0.77
N GLN A 227 4.63 6.24 -1.39
CA GLN A 227 3.98 5.12 -2.06
C GLN A 227 4.75 3.84 -1.87
N TYR A 228 4.01 2.74 -1.77
CA TYR A 228 4.58 1.40 -1.72
C TYR A 228 5.21 1.02 -3.06
N VAL A 229 6.37 0.37 -3.01
CA VAL A 229 7.12 -0.06 -4.21
C VAL A 229 7.17 -1.58 -4.31
N SER A 230 7.54 -2.24 -3.21
CA SER A 230 7.66 -3.70 -3.16
C SER A 230 7.62 -4.19 -1.70
N ASP A 231 7.56 -5.50 -1.51
CA ASP A 231 7.63 -6.09 -0.16
C ASP A 231 8.99 -5.89 0.52
N GLY A 232 10.03 -5.51 -0.23
CA GLY A 232 11.36 -5.26 0.31
C GLY A 232 12.02 -6.50 0.92
N GLY A 233 11.50 -7.69 0.62
CA GLY A 233 11.91 -8.97 1.21
C GLY A 233 11.15 -9.34 2.49
N TYR A 234 10.18 -8.54 2.91
CA TYR A 234 9.22 -8.95 3.94
C TYR A 234 8.15 -9.85 3.33
N SER A 235 7.71 -10.87 4.08
CA SER A 235 6.41 -11.52 3.80
C SER A 235 5.30 -10.54 4.19
N SER A 236 5.12 -9.48 3.38
CA SER A 236 4.11 -8.48 3.68
C SER A 236 2.73 -9.07 3.44
N GLY A 237 1.83 -8.94 4.39
CA GLY A 237 0.43 -9.33 4.23
C GLY A 237 -0.29 -8.56 3.10
N LEU A 238 0.39 -7.63 2.43
CA LEU A 238 -0.14 -6.85 1.31
C LEU A 238 -0.41 -7.72 0.08
N PHE A 239 0.47 -8.70 -0.20
CA PHE A 239 0.28 -9.72 -1.25
C PHE A 239 -0.37 -11.00 -0.72
N GLY A 240 -0.87 -10.97 0.51
CA GLY A 240 -1.69 -12.02 1.09
C GLY A 240 -3.01 -12.14 0.32
N GLY A 241 -2.92 -12.48 -0.97
CA GLY A 241 -4.06 -12.81 -1.80
C GLY A 241 -4.74 -14.08 -1.29
N VAL A 242 -5.86 -14.40 -1.88
CA VAL A 242 -6.57 -15.65 -1.64
C VAL A 242 -5.87 -16.74 -2.45
N TYR A 243 -5.31 -17.74 -1.78
CA TYR A 243 -4.59 -18.83 -2.43
C TYR A 243 -4.79 -20.16 -1.70
N ILE A 244 -4.58 -21.25 -2.40
CA ILE A 244 -4.60 -22.59 -1.81
C ILE A 244 -3.25 -22.85 -1.16
N SER A 245 -3.24 -23.01 0.17
CA SER A 245 -2.01 -23.23 0.95
C SER A 245 -1.68 -24.72 1.14
N SER A 246 -2.67 -25.59 1.07
CA SER A 246 -2.47 -27.03 1.15
C SER A 246 -3.63 -27.80 0.54
N THR A 247 -3.33 -29.01 0.05
CA THR A 247 -4.32 -30.01 -0.38
C THR A 247 -4.07 -31.34 0.33
N THR A 248 -5.15 -31.99 0.72
CA THR A 248 -5.14 -33.33 1.31
C THR A 248 -6.26 -34.14 0.69
N LYS A 249 -6.34 -35.46 1.03
CA LYS A 249 -7.46 -36.27 0.55
C LYS A 249 -8.79 -35.71 1.08
N GLY A 250 -9.65 -35.24 0.19
CA GLY A 250 -10.99 -34.74 0.50
C GLY A 250 -11.02 -33.29 0.95
N SER A 251 -9.90 -32.55 0.98
CA SER A 251 -9.93 -31.13 1.36
C SER A 251 -8.80 -30.30 0.81
N ALA A 252 -9.04 -28.98 0.72
CA ALA A 252 -8.02 -27.96 0.45
C ALA A 252 -8.21 -26.79 1.43
N VAL A 253 -7.11 -26.18 1.83
CA VAL A 253 -7.12 -24.98 2.67
C VAL A 253 -6.84 -23.76 1.82
N ILE A 254 -7.77 -22.80 1.87
CA ILE A 254 -7.60 -21.45 1.32
C ILE A 254 -7.00 -20.59 2.43
N THR A 255 -5.86 -19.97 2.18
CA THR A 255 -5.34 -18.89 3.03
C THR A 255 -5.79 -17.55 2.44
N HIS A 256 -6.23 -16.62 3.28
CA HIS A 256 -6.76 -15.32 2.88
C HIS A 256 -6.52 -14.27 3.97
N PRO A 257 -6.58 -12.95 3.68
CA PRO A 257 -6.59 -11.90 4.68
C PRO A 257 -7.72 -12.10 5.70
N ALA A 258 -7.55 -11.58 6.92
CA ALA A 258 -8.57 -11.67 7.96
C ALA A 258 -9.94 -11.21 7.44
N ASN A 259 -10.92 -12.09 7.47
CA ASN A 259 -12.25 -11.87 6.92
C ASN A 259 -13.29 -11.73 8.04
N THR A 260 -14.01 -10.62 8.05
CA THR A 260 -15.03 -10.33 9.09
C THR A 260 -16.46 -10.60 8.63
N LEU A 261 -16.71 -10.70 7.31
CA LEU A 261 -18.03 -10.82 6.71
C LEU A 261 -18.14 -12.10 5.86
N THR A 262 -19.37 -12.56 5.63
CA THR A 262 -19.69 -13.71 4.78
C THR A 262 -20.05 -13.31 3.35
N ASP A 263 -19.36 -12.32 2.79
CA ASP A 263 -19.67 -11.69 1.51
C ASP A 263 -18.68 -12.03 0.38
N LYS A 264 -17.64 -12.83 0.70
CA LYS A 264 -16.57 -13.20 -0.23
C LYS A 264 -16.76 -14.63 -0.70
N THR A 265 -17.40 -14.78 -1.86
CA THR A 265 -17.71 -16.08 -2.47
C THR A 265 -16.83 -16.31 -3.69
N TYR A 266 -16.30 -17.53 -3.77
CA TYR A 266 -15.46 -18.02 -4.87
C TYR A 266 -16.08 -19.27 -5.46
N ARG A 267 -15.98 -19.39 -6.79
CA ARG A 267 -16.08 -20.69 -7.44
C ARG A 267 -14.71 -21.33 -7.52
N TYR A 268 -14.68 -22.64 -7.44
CA TYR A 268 -13.43 -23.39 -7.61
C TYR A 268 -13.57 -24.47 -8.67
N LEU A 269 -12.46 -24.78 -9.31
CA LEU A 269 -12.28 -25.88 -10.24
C LEU A 269 -11.20 -26.80 -9.69
N ILE A 270 -11.49 -28.11 -9.64
CA ILE A 270 -10.54 -29.14 -9.23
C ILE A 270 -10.00 -29.82 -10.47
N VAL A 271 -8.67 -29.84 -10.60
CA VAL A 271 -7.92 -30.61 -11.58
C VAL A 271 -7.10 -31.64 -10.79
N ALA A 272 -7.43 -32.91 -10.97
CA ALA A 272 -6.83 -34.04 -10.26
C ALA A 272 -5.80 -34.76 -11.13
#